data_6734d7c83874e5d566f9cc303db2c559
#
_entry.id   6734d7c83874e5d566f9cc303db2c559
#
_cell.length_a   1.000
_cell.length_b   1.000
_cell.length_c   1.000
_cell.angle_alpha   90.00
_cell.angle_beta   90.00
_cell.angle_gamma   90.00
#
_symmetry.space_group_name_H-M   'P 1'
#
loop_
_entity.id
_entity.type
_entity.pdbx_description
1 polymer ?
#
loop_
_entity_poly.entity_id
_entity_poly.type
_entity_poly.pdbx_seq_one_letter_code
_entity_poly.pdbx_strand_id
1 'polypeptide(L)'
;NGYWQMNHPEHGLSFWDNAAYHTGNMEVYFLTKKPEYLEYSKEWAEHNQWKGAKSDDKTCWKYSYGESDDYVLFGDYQICFQTYADLYNLEPDTQKIARAREVMEYQMSTPNRDYWWWADGLYMVMPVMTKMYNITKNPLYLEKLHEYLVYADSIMYDEEAGLYYRDGKYVYPKHKSVNGKKDFWARGDGWVLAGLAKVLKDLPKTDKYRQEYIDRFRTLAKSVAACQQPEGYWTRSMLDPQHAPGPETSGTAFFAYGLQWGINNGFLNAGEYQPIVEKAWQYLITVALQPDGKIGYVQPIGEKAIPGQVVDANSTSNFGVGAFLLAACERVRYLNK
;
A
#
# COMPACT_ATOMS: atom_id res chain seq x y z
N ASN A 1 -3.62 -13.29 11.67
CA ASN A 1 -4.82 -13.15 10.86
C ASN A 1 -6.08 -13.61 11.60
N GLY A 2 -6.04 -14.79 12.21
CA GLY A 2 -7.19 -15.33 12.95
C GLY A 2 -7.71 -14.40 14.05
N TYR A 3 -6.84 -13.77 14.83
CA TYR A 3 -7.26 -12.76 15.83
C TYR A 3 -8.10 -11.64 15.17
N TRP A 4 -7.63 -11.09 14.04
CA TRP A 4 -8.32 -10.01 13.35
C TRP A 4 -9.72 -10.44 12.88
N GLN A 5 -9.82 -11.57 12.19
CA GLN A 5 -11.09 -12.07 11.66
C GLN A 5 -12.12 -12.42 12.74
N MET A 6 -11.67 -13.01 13.86
CA MET A 6 -12.55 -13.30 15.00
C MET A 6 -13.13 -12.03 15.65
N ASN A 7 -12.37 -10.93 15.64
CA ASN A 7 -12.80 -9.65 16.21
C ASN A 7 -13.53 -8.75 15.21
N HIS A 8 -13.58 -9.14 13.93
CA HIS A 8 -14.24 -8.41 12.86
C HIS A 8 -15.08 -9.37 11.99
N PRO A 9 -16.12 -10.01 12.59
CA PRO A 9 -16.97 -10.96 11.87
C PRO A 9 -17.89 -10.27 10.86
N GLU A 10 -18.09 -8.96 10.99
CA GLU A 10 -18.93 -8.20 10.08
C GLU A 10 -18.15 -7.75 8.85
N HIS A 11 -18.82 -7.76 7.71
CA HIS A 11 -18.24 -7.27 6.46
C HIS A 11 -18.23 -5.74 6.48
N GLY A 12 -17.04 -5.14 6.55
CA GLY A 12 -16.85 -3.70 6.45
C GLY A 12 -17.10 -3.17 5.04
N LEU A 13 -17.08 -1.84 4.91
CA LEU A 13 -17.19 -1.17 3.62
C LEU A 13 -15.96 -1.49 2.74
N SER A 14 -16.11 -1.28 1.44
CA SER A 14 -15.03 -1.40 0.46
C SER A 14 -14.04 -0.20 0.49
N PHE A 15 -14.08 0.62 1.52
CA PHE A 15 -13.23 1.79 1.69
C PHE A 15 -11.78 1.38 1.99
N TRP A 16 -10.85 2.29 1.80
CA TRP A 16 -9.41 2.02 1.69
C TRP A 16 -8.82 1.20 2.85
N ASP A 17 -9.25 1.45 4.08
CA ASP A 17 -8.66 0.82 5.27
C ASP A 17 -9.00 -0.68 5.36
N ASN A 18 -10.25 -1.05 5.12
CA ASN A 18 -10.65 -2.45 4.99
C ASN A 18 -10.04 -3.10 3.75
N ALA A 19 -10.08 -2.42 2.61
CA ALA A 19 -9.51 -2.97 1.39
C ALA A 19 -8.00 -3.22 1.51
N ALA A 20 -7.25 -2.36 2.21
CA ALA A 20 -5.84 -2.58 2.50
C ALA A 20 -5.61 -3.87 3.32
N TYR A 21 -6.47 -4.15 4.32
CA TYR A 21 -6.43 -5.43 5.03
C TYR A 21 -6.62 -6.60 4.05
N HIS A 22 -7.63 -6.55 3.19
CA HIS A 22 -7.93 -7.63 2.26
C HIS A 22 -6.81 -7.90 1.26
N THR A 23 -6.00 -6.90 0.87
CA THR A 23 -4.81 -7.14 0.04
C THR A 23 -3.79 -8.04 0.75
N GLY A 24 -3.61 -7.86 2.07
CA GLY A 24 -2.77 -8.72 2.90
C GLY A 24 -3.38 -10.11 3.12
N ASN A 25 -4.69 -10.19 3.38
CA ASN A 25 -5.40 -11.45 3.57
C ASN A 25 -5.33 -12.34 2.31
N MET A 26 -5.44 -11.75 1.11
CA MET A 26 -5.29 -12.49 -0.14
C MET A 26 -3.87 -13.07 -0.30
N GLU A 27 -2.82 -12.35 0.10
CA GLU A 27 -1.45 -12.89 0.10
C GLU A 27 -1.31 -14.09 1.05
N VAL A 28 -1.98 -14.05 2.22
CA VAL A 28 -2.03 -15.20 3.13
C VAL A 28 -2.71 -16.39 2.47
N TYR A 29 -3.84 -16.17 1.77
CA TYR A 29 -4.48 -17.23 0.99
C TYR A 29 -3.55 -17.78 -0.10
N PHE A 30 -2.91 -16.93 -0.88
CA PHE A 30 -2.00 -17.38 -1.94
C PHE A 30 -0.82 -18.21 -1.40
N LEU A 31 -0.35 -17.89 -0.20
CA LEU A 31 0.73 -18.62 0.45
C LEU A 31 0.26 -19.96 1.04
N THR A 32 -0.87 -19.96 1.75
CA THR A 32 -1.30 -21.09 2.60
C THR A 32 -2.32 -22.00 1.94
N LYS A 33 -3.05 -21.49 0.95
CA LYS A 33 -4.21 -22.13 0.29
C LYS A 33 -5.35 -22.52 1.25
N LYS A 34 -5.39 -21.93 2.44
CA LYS A 34 -6.44 -22.20 3.41
C LYS A 34 -7.73 -21.47 3.00
N PRO A 35 -8.84 -22.22 2.82
CA PRO A 35 -10.07 -21.67 2.25
C PRO A 35 -10.69 -20.57 3.11
N GLU A 36 -10.53 -20.60 4.43
CA GLU A 36 -11.08 -19.59 5.33
C GLU A 36 -10.62 -18.15 5.00
N TYR A 37 -9.40 -17.99 4.48
CA TYR A 37 -8.90 -16.67 4.08
C TYR A 37 -9.49 -16.19 2.76
N LEU A 38 -9.72 -17.11 1.85
CA LEU A 38 -10.40 -16.81 0.58
C LEU A 38 -11.86 -16.42 0.83
N GLU A 39 -12.59 -17.23 1.59
CA GLU A 39 -14.00 -17.00 1.87
C GLU A 39 -14.21 -15.66 2.58
N TYR A 40 -13.38 -15.31 3.56
CA TYR A 40 -13.47 -14.02 4.25
C TYR A 40 -13.36 -12.82 3.29
N SER A 41 -12.44 -12.84 2.33
CA SER A 41 -12.34 -11.78 1.32
C SER A 41 -13.45 -11.83 0.28
N LYS A 42 -13.92 -13.02 -0.09
CA LYS A 42 -15.03 -13.21 -1.04
C LYS A 42 -16.34 -12.67 -0.46
N GLU A 43 -16.68 -13.04 0.77
CA GLU A 43 -17.86 -12.55 1.48
C GLU A 43 -17.86 -11.02 1.61
N TRP A 44 -16.70 -10.42 1.92
CA TRP A 44 -16.53 -8.97 1.93
C TRP A 44 -16.79 -8.33 0.55
N ALA A 45 -16.25 -8.92 -0.52
CA ALA A 45 -16.45 -8.42 -1.87
C ALA A 45 -17.91 -8.52 -2.32
N GLU A 46 -18.59 -9.64 -2.01
CA GLU A 46 -20.01 -9.87 -2.29
C GLU A 46 -20.91 -8.91 -1.52
N HIS A 47 -20.63 -8.71 -0.20
CA HIS A 47 -21.33 -7.72 0.63
C HIS A 47 -21.26 -6.31 0.02
N ASN A 48 -20.12 -5.93 -0.53
CA ASN A 48 -19.91 -4.65 -1.20
C ASN A 48 -20.36 -4.66 -2.68
N GLN A 49 -20.97 -5.75 -3.16
CA GLN A 49 -21.48 -5.87 -4.54
C GLN A 49 -20.39 -5.61 -5.60
N TRP A 50 -19.15 -5.96 -5.29
CA TRP A 50 -17.98 -5.74 -6.16
C TRP A 50 -17.79 -4.26 -6.56
N LYS A 51 -18.25 -3.34 -5.72
CA LYS A 51 -18.14 -1.89 -5.90
C LYS A 51 -17.19 -1.27 -4.86
N GLY A 52 -16.59 -0.14 -5.22
CA GLY A 52 -16.06 0.85 -4.29
C GLY A 52 -17.17 1.84 -3.93
N ALA A 53 -17.02 3.12 -4.29
CA ALA A 53 -18.13 4.07 -4.22
C ALA A 53 -19.27 3.67 -5.17
N LYS A 54 -20.52 3.94 -4.76
CA LYS A 54 -21.71 3.30 -5.36
C LYS A 54 -22.45 4.15 -6.39
N SER A 55 -22.12 5.45 -6.53
CA SER A 55 -22.80 6.33 -7.49
C SER A 55 -22.63 5.81 -8.92
N ASP A 56 -23.73 5.63 -9.61
CA ASP A 56 -23.76 5.28 -11.04
C ASP A 56 -23.89 6.52 -11.95
N ASP A 57 -24.09 7.72 -11.37
CA ASP A 57 -24.15 8.98 -12.10
C ASP A 57 -22.75 9.55 -12.36
N LYS A 58 -22.23 9.28 -13.55
CA LYS A 58 -20.88 9.72 -13.98
C LYS A 58 -20.71 11.25 -13.97
N THR A 59 -21.78 12.01 -14.02
CA THR A 59 -21.72 13.49 -13.99
C THR A 59 -21.32 14.02 -12.60
N CYS A 60 -21.51 13.21 -11.55
CA CYS A 60 -21.17 13.54 -10.18
C CYS A 60 -19.85 12.94 -9.71
N TRP A 61 -19.16 12.13 -10.52
CA TRP A 61 -17.96 11.41 -10.10
C TRP A 61 -16.79 12.36 -9.77
N LYS A 62 -16.21 12.17 -8.58
CA LYS A 62 -15.16 13.00 -8.01
C LYS A 62 -13.93 12.17 -7.67
N TYR A 63 -12.76 12.83 -7.56
CA TYR A 63 -11.48 12.21 -7.19
C TYR A 63 -10.64 13.02 -6.20
N SER A 64 -11.08 14.20 -5.79
CA SER A 64 -10.50 14.88 -4.64
C SER A 64 -10.87 14.15 -3.35
N TYR A 65 -10.35 14.60 -2.19
CA TYR A 65 -10.69 13.98 -0.92
C TYR A 65 -12.19 14.06 -0.60
N GLY A 66 -12.77 12.93 -0.20
CA GLY A 66 -14.14 12.84 0.28
C GLY A 66 -14.63 11.40 0.48
N GLU A 67 -15.69 11.24 1.25
CA GLU A 67 -16.17 9.92 1.74
C GLU A 67 -17.60 9.58 1.30
N SER A 68 -18.21 10.35 0.37
CA SER A 68 -19.52 9.99 -0.17
C SER A 68 -19.42 9.09 -1.40
N ASP A 69 -20.54 8.47 -1.78
CA ASP A 69 -20.63 7.58 -2.94
C ASP A 69 -20.27 8.23 -4.30
N ASP A 70 -20.20 9.56 -4.37
CA ASP A 70 -19.78 10.26 -5.57
C ASP A 70 -18.26 10.24 -5.82
N TYR A 71 -17.45 9.85 -4.82
CA TYR A 71 -16.00 9.82 -4.94
C TYR A 71 -15.48 8.55 -5.64
N VAL A 72 -16.15 8.20 -6.73
CA VAL A 72 -15.89 6.98 -7.52
C VAL A 72 -14.49 6.95 -8.10
N LEU A 73 -13.94 8.10 -8.48
CA LEU A 73 -12.61 8.22 -9.07
C LEU A 73 -11.50 8.45 -8.03
N PHE A 74 -11.85 8.44 -6.74
CA PHE A 74 -10.89 8.60 -5.64
C PHE A 74 -10.27 7.25 -5.26
N GLY A 75 -8.95 7.20 -5.15
CA GLY A 75 -8.21 5.95 -4.92
C GLY A 75 -8.64 5.18 -3.67
N ASP A 76 -9.14 5.87 -2.63
CA ASP A 76 -9.69 5.26 -1.42
C ASP A 76 -10.87 4.32 -1.71
N TYR A 77 -11.59 4.54 -2.78
CA TYR A 77 -12.66 3.67 -3.27
C TYR A 77 -12.24 2.74 -4.43
N GLN A 78 -10.98 2.81 -4.87
CA GLN A 78 -10.46 1.99 -5.97
C GLN A 78 -9.54 0.86 -5.51
N ILE A 79 -8.96 0.95 -4.33
CA ILE A 79 -8.06 -0.07 -3.78
C ILE A 79 -8.73 -1.45 -3.68
N CYS A 80 -10.03 -1.53 -3.41
CA CYS A 80 -10.79 -2.78 -3.36
C CYS A 80 -10.71 -3.57 -4.68
N PHE A 81 -10.50 -2.88 -5.80
CA PHE A 81 -10.37 -3.52 -7.11
C PHE A 81 -9.14 -4.44 -7.20
N GLN A 82 -8.12 -4.26 -6.36
CA GLN A 82 -7.01 -5.20 -6.27
C GLN A 82 -7.52 -6.59 -5.84
N THR A 83 -8.28 -6.65 -4.76
CA THR A 83 -8.85 -7.89 -4.25
C THR A 83 -9.89 -8.48 -5.21
N TYR A 84 -10.73 -7.65 -5.82
CA TYR A 84 -11.72 -8.12 -6.80
C TYR A 84 -11.07 -8.74 -8.05
N ALA A 85 -9.97 -8.15 -8.53
CA ALA A 85 -9.19 -8.73 -9.63
C ALA A 85 -8.54 -10.06 -9.25
N ASP A 86 -8.02 -10.18 -8.02
CA ASP A 86 -7.46 -11.44 -7.53
C ASP A 86 -8.53 -12.54 -7.42
N LEU A 87 -9.72 -12.21 -6.92
CA LEU A 87 -10.86 -13.12 -6.84
C LEU A 87 -11.40 -13.52 -8.24
N TYR A 88 -11.38 -12.59 -9.19
CA TYR A 88 -11.69 -12.90 -10.59
C TYR A 88 -10.70 -13.89 -11.19
N ASN A 89 -9.40 -13.71 -10.95
CA ASN A 89 -8.38 -14.61 -11.49
C ASN A 89 -8.47 -16.02 -10.91
N LEU A 90 -8.98 -16.19 -9.70
CA LEU A 90 -9.22 -17.49 -9.08
C LEU A 90 -10.47 -18.19 -9.63
N GLU A 91 -11.53 -17.43 -9.84
CA GLU A 91 -12.82 -17.91 -10.33
C GLU A 91 -13.42 -16.85 -11.26
N PRO A 92 -13.17 -16.95 -12.57
CA PRO A 92 -13.61 -15.94 -13.53
C PRO A 92 -15.13 -15.78 -13.60
N ASP A 93 -15.59 -14.59 -13.18
CA ASP A 93 -16.95 -14.10 -13.34
C ASP A 93 -16.86 -12.60 -13.63
N THR A 94 -17.35 -12.18 -14.79
CA THR A 94 -17.26 -10.79 -15.25
C THR A 94 -17.87 -9.78 -14.27
N GLN A 95 -18.86 -10.19 -13.46
CA GLN A 95 -19.47 -9.36 -12.45
C GLN A 95 -18.44 -8.86 -11.41
N LYS A 96 -17.44 -9.68 -11.08
CA LYS A 96 -16.40 -9.34 -10.09
C LYS A 96 -15.55 -8.14 -10.48
N ILE A 97 -15.38 -7.89 -11.77
CA ILE A 97 -14.54 -6.80 -12.30
C ILE A 97 -15.31 -5.77 -13.12
N ALA A 98 -16.61 -5.90 -13.28
CA ALA A 98 -17.41 -5.00 -14.11
C ALA A 98 -17.29 -3.54 -13.65
N ARG A 99 -17.41 -3.30 -12.34
CA ARG A 99 -17.28 -1.96 -11.77
C ARG A 99 -15.86 -1.43 -11.86
N ALA A 100 -14.85 -2.26 -11.55
CA ALA A 100 -13.45 -1.87 -11.69
C ALA A 100 -13.14 -1.44 -13.12
N ARG A 101 -13.60 -2.20 -14.10
CA ARG A 101 -13.43 -1.90 -15.51
C ARG A 101 -14.11 -0.60 -15.89
N GLU A 102 -15.39 -0.43 -15.53
CA GLU A 102 -16.16 0.80 -15.81
C GLU A 102 -15.46 2.04 -15.27
N VAL A 103 -15.06 2.00 -13.98
CA VAL A 103 -14.46 3.14 -13.29
C VAL A 103 -13.08 3.48 -13.87
N MET A 104 -12.22 2.48 -14.06
CA MET A 104 -10.87 2.72 -14.55
C MET A 104 -10.87 3.14 -16.04
N GLU A 105 -11.71 2.54 -16.88
CA GLU A 105 -11.81 2.95 -18.30
C GLU A 105 -12.39 4.37 -18.44
N TYR A 106 -13.36 4.74 -17.59
CA TYR A 106 -13.83 6.13 -17.54
C TYR A 106 -12.71 7.09 -17.14
N GLN A 107 -12.02 6.81 -16.04
CA GLN A 107 -10.88 7.62 -15.57
C GLN A 107 -9.83 7.81 -16.66
N MET A 108 -9.43 6.73 -17.34
CA MET A 108 -8.45 6.77 -18.41
C MET A 108 -8.92 7.53 -19.65
N SER A 109 -10.23 7.67 -19.87
CA SER A 109 -10.81 8.41 -20.99
C SER A 109 -10.79 9.93 -20.80
N THR A 110 -10.55 10.41 -19.58
CA THR A 110 -10.48 11.83 -19.27
C THR A 110 -9.09 12.39 -19.56
N PRO A 111 -8.94 13.71 -19.78
CA PRO A 111 -7.64 14.35 -19.97
C PRO A 111 -6.86 14.54 -18.66
N ASN A 112 -7.49 14.30 -17.49
CA ASN A 112 -6.87 14.52 -16.19
C ASN A 112 -5.79 13.48 -15.92
N ARG A 113 -4.71 13.91 -15.25
CA ARG A 113 -3.60 13.03 -14.85
C ARG A 113 -3.24 13.18 -13.38
N ASP A 114 -3.95 14.01 -12.63
CA ASP A 114 -3.72 14.34 -11.23
C ASP A 114 -4.53 13.48 -10.24
N TYR A 115 -4.96 12.31 -10.66
CA TYR A 115 -5.74 11.38 -9.85
C TYR A 115 -5.00 10.88 -8.61
N TRP A 116 -3.68 10.72 -8.67
CA TRP A 116 -2.86 10.19 -7.60
C TRP A 116 -2.01 11.30 -6.94
N TRP A 117 -2.71 12.24 -6.34
CA TRP A 117 -2.11 13.45 -5.76
C TRP A 117 -1.51 13.24 -4.34
N TRP A 118 -1.58 12.03 -3.78
CA TRP A 118 -1.04 11.67 -2.47
C TRP A 118 -0.38 10.29 -2.52
N ALA A 119 0.61 10.06 -1.63
CA ALA A 119 1.45 8.87 -1.65
C ALA A 119 0.66 7.55 -1.48
N ASP A 120 -0.36 7.56 -0.63
CA ASP A 120 -1.23 6.41 -0.37
C ASP A 120 -1.91 5.91 -1.67
N GLY A 121 -2.31 6.82 -2.54
CA GLY A 121 -2.93 6.51 -3.83
C GLY A 121 -2.06 5.64 -4.73
N LEU A 122 -0.74 5.73 -4.60
CA LEU A 122 0.20 4.91 -5.38
C LEU A 122 0.13 3.43 -4.98
N TYR A 123 -0.10 3.10 -3.71
CA TYR A 123 -0.40 1.73 -3.31
C TYR A 123 -1.80 1.31 -3.72
N MET A 124 -2.76 2.22 -3.57
CA MET A 124 -4.17 1.91 -3.78
C MET A 124 -4.46 1.54 -5.23
N VAL A 125 -3.92 2.29 -6.18
CA VAL A 125 -4.39 2.22 -7.58
C VAL A 125 -3.34 1.72 -8.57
N MET A 126 -2.04 1.94 -8.37
CA MET A 126 -1.04 1.39 -9.32
C MET A 126 -1.20 -0.12 -9.54
N PRO A 127 -1.38 -0.95 -8.49
CA PRO A 127 -1.59 -2.39 -8.68
C PRO A 127 -2.91 -2.73 -9.39
N VAL A 128 -3.93 -1.90 -9.30
CA VAL A 128 -5.17 -2.08 -10.07
C VAL A 128 -4.89 -2.00 -11.57
N MET A 129 -4.06 -1.04 -11.98
CA MET A 129 -3.71 -0.85 -13.39
C MET A 129 -3.01 -2.08 -13.99
N THR A 130 -2.02 -2.64 -13.30
CA THR A 130 -1.31 -3.84 -13.76
C THR A 130 -2.21 -5.08 -13.76
N LYS A 131 -3.04 -5.26 -12.73
CA LYS A 131 -4.01 -6.37 -12.66
C LYS A 131 -5.06 -6.29 -13.78
N MET A 132 -5.63 -5.11 -14.02
CA MET A 132 -6.61 -4.90 -15.09
C MET A 132 -5.99 -5.06 -16.48
N TYR A 133 -4.74 -4.63 -16.67
CA TYR A 133 -4.01 -4.95 -17.91
C TYR A 133 -3.88 -6.46 -18.11
N ASN A 134 -3.50 -7.21 -17.07
CA ASN A 134 -3.34 -8.66 -17.16
C ASN A 134 -4.64 -9.39 -17.50
N ILE A 135 -5.79 -8.85 -17.06
CA ILE A 135 -7.12 -9.38 -17.37
C ILE A 135 -7.59 -8.98 -18.77
N THR A 136 -7.50 -7.70 -19.09
CA THR A 136 -8.14 -7.12 -20.31
C THR A 136 -7.22 -7.08 -21.52
N LYS A 137 -5.90 -7.11 -21.29
CA LYS A 137 -4.85 -6.88 -22.30
C LYS A 137 -4.91 -5.51 -22.97
N ASN A 138 -5.67 -4.56 -22.40
CA ASN A 138 -5.72 -3.19 -22.91
C ASN A 138 -4.45 -2.43 -22.51
N PRO A 139 -3.57 -2.04 -23.47
CA PRO A 139 -2.29 -1.37 -23.18
C PRO A 139 -2.47 0.00 -22.52
N LEU A 140 -3.63 0.62 -22.65
CA LEU A 140 -3.91 1.93 -22.06
C LEU A 140 -3.72 1.93 -20.53
N TYR A 141 -3.98 0.81 -19.86
CA TYR A 141 -3.73 0.69 -18.42
C TYR A 141 -2.26 0.94 -18.06
N LEU A 142 -1.31 0.41 -18.84
CA LEU A 142 0.11 0.61 -18.57
C LEU A 142 0.61 1.99 -18.98
N GLU A 143 0.06 2.57 -20.06
CA GLU A 143 0.36 3.94 -20.45
C GLU A 143 -0.11 4.94 -19.40
N LYS A 144 -1.33 4.79 -18.91
CA LYS A 144 -1.90 5.66 -17.87
C LYS A 144 -1.28 5.45 -16.50
N LEU A 145 -0.88 4.23 -16.15
CA LEU A 145 -0.08 3.97 -14.97
C LEU A 145 1.18 4.85 -14.94
N HIS A 146 1.92 4.86 -16.05
CA HIS A 146 3.14 5.67 -16.17
C HIS A 146 2.82 7.17 -16.13
N GLU A 147 1.83 7.62 -16.90
CA GLU A 147 1.42 9.03 -16.96
C GLU A 147 1.04 9.57 -15.57
N TYR A 148 0.24 8.82 -14.81
CA TYR A 148 -0.21 9.22 -13.49
C TYR A 148 0.91 9.18 -12.45
N LEU A 149 1.80 8.19 -12.53
CA LEU A 149 2.96 8.13 -11.65
C LEU A 149 3.95 9.28 -11.90
N VAL A 150 4.24 9.60 -13.16
CA VAL A 150 5.12 10.74 -13.51
C VAL A 150 4.53 12.05 -12.96
N TYR A 151 3.22 12.23 -13.05
CA TYR A 151 2.57 13.40 -12.47
C TYR A 151 2.68 13.40 -10.93
N ALA A 152 2.39 12.27 -10.28
CA ALA A 152 2.52 12.10 -8.84
C ALA A 152 3.96 12.38 -8.35
N ASP A 153 4.97 11.88 -9.06
CA ASP A 153 6.38 12.17 -8.80
C ASP A 153 6.68 13.66 -8.86
N SER A 154 6.13 14.37 -9.85
CA SER A 154 6.34 15.82 -10.00
C SER A 154 5.83 16.66 -8.82
N ILE A 155 4.89 16.10 -8.04
CA ILE A 155 4.31 16.78 -6.86
C ILE A 155 5.02 16.38 -5.58
N MET A 156 5.36 15.09 -5.42
CA MET A 156 5.67 14.50 -4.11
C MET A 156 7.09 13.97 -3.99
N TYR A 157 7.75 13.63 -5.09
CA TYR A 157 9.06 13.01 -5.03
C TYR A 157 10.17 14.05 -4.79
N ASP A 158 10.99 13.81 -3.77
CA ASP A 158 12.18 14.60 -3.48
C ASP A 158 13.41 13.83 -3.99
N GLU A 159 14.01 14.31 -5.07
CA GLU A 159 15.16 13.65 -5.71
C GLU A 159 16.40 13.61 -4.82
N GLU A 160 16.62 14.63 -3.97
CA GLU A 160 17.76 14.67 -3.06
C GLU A 160 17.64 13.63 -1.94
N ALA A 161 16.46 13.50 -1.36
CA ALA A 161 16.19 12.52 -0.31
C ALA A 161 15.91 11.11 -0.85
N GLY A 162 15.44 10.99 -2.10
CA GLY A 162 14.96 9.73 -2.67
C GLY A 162 13.72 9.20 -1.97
N LEU A 163 12.89 10.08 -1.44
CA LEU A 163 11.69 9.81 -0.63
C LEU A 163 10.50 10.61 -1.15
N TYR A 164 9.30 10.24 -0.73
CA TYR A 164 8.06 10.89 -1.10
C TYR A 164 7.47 11.68 0.07
N TYR A 165 7.12 12.94 -0.16
CA TYR A 165 6.18 13.65 0.70
C TYR A 165 4.79 13.01 0.58
N ARG A 166 3.97 13.10 1.61
CA ARG A 166 2.62 12.52 1.56
C ARG A 166 1.75 13.13 0.45
N ASP A 167 1.83 14.45 0.29
CA ASP A 167 1.20 15.22 -0.79
C ASP A 167 1.83 16.63 -0.89
N GLY A 168 1.34 17.44 -1.82
CA GLY A 168 1.84 18.79 -2.09
C GLY A 168 1.78 19.77 -0.91
N LYS A 169 0.96 19.50 0.12
CA LYS A 169 0.91 20.34 1.34
C LYS A 169 2.15 20.17 2.21
N TYR A 170 2.78 19.00 2.15
CA TYR A 170 3.89 18.61 3.01
C TYR A 170 5.27 18.81 2.38
N VAL A 171 5.33 19.31 1.15
CA VAL A 171 6.59 19.59 0.45
C VAL A 171 7.36 20.71 1.17
N TYR A 172 8.63 20.42 1.50
CA TYR A 172 9.53 21.40 2.09
C TYR A 172 9.72 22.63 1.16
N PRO A 173 9.76 23.87 1.67
CA PRO A 173 9.73 24.30 3.08
C PRO A 173 8.31 24.63 3.62
N LYS A 174 7.22 24.34 2.90
CA LYS A 174 5.85 24.63 3.36
C LYS A 174 5.53 23.90 4.67
N HIS A 175 6.03 22.68 4.81
CA HIS A 175 5.95 21.87 6.01
C HIS A 175 7.34 21.43 6.44
N LYS A 176 7.57 21.36 7.75
CA LYS A 176 8.84 20.97 8.37
C LYS A 176 8.55 20.17 9.64
N SER A 177 9.50 19.32 10.03
CA SER A 177 9.52 18.75 11.37
C SER A 177 9.76 19.83 12.44
N VAL A 178 9.60 19.49 13.70
CA VAL A 178 9.87 20.41 14.83
C VAL A 178 11.30 20.92 14.85
N ASN A 179 12.25 20.18 14.28
CA ASN A 179 13.66 20.55 14.15
C ASN A 179 14.00 21.20 12.80
N GLY A 180 12.98 21.57 12.01
CA GLY A 180 13.15 22.28 10.74
C GLY A 180 13.59 21.41 9.57
N LYS A 181 13.57 20.09 9.69
CA LYS A 181 13.97 19.16 8.62
C LYS A 181 12.82 18.88 7.66
N LYS A 182 13.15 18.33 6.48
CA LYS A 182 12.18 17.69 5.57
C LYS A 182 11.47 16.58 6.34
N ASP A 183 10.13 16.55 6.28
CA ASP A 183 9.32 15.61 7.03
C ASP A 183 8.66 14.59 6.09
N PHE A 184 9.26 13.41 5.99
CA PHE A 184 8.75 12.29 5.22
C PHE A 184 8.06 11.32 6.16
N TRP A 185 6.80 11.04 5.88
CA TRP A 185 5.96 10.18 6.69
C TRP A 185 6.19 8.70 6.36
N ALA A 186 6.58 7.91 7.35
CA ALA A 186 6.96 6.51 7.14
C ALA A 186 5.88 5.68 6.45
N ARG A 187 4.61 5.78 6.88
CA ARG A 187 3.52 5.07 6.20
C ARG A 187 3.31 5.54 4.76
N GLY A 188 3.52 6.83 4.48
CA GLY A 188 3.47 7.37 3.12
C GLY A 188 4.48 6.70 2.19
N ASP A 189 5.75 6.71 2.56
CA ASP A 189 6.80 6.01 1.80
C ASP A 189 6.61 4.48 1.80
N GLY A 190 6.04 3.93 2.88
CA GLY A 190 5.68 2.51 2.96
C GLY A 190 4.65 2.12 1.90
N TRP A 191 3.61 2.93 1.72
CA TRP A 191 2.63 2.76 0.64
C TRP A 191 3.30 2.73 -0.73
N VAL A 192 4.20 3.68 -1.00
CA VAL A 192 4.86 3.79 -2.30
C VAL A 192 5.76 2.60 -2.58
N LEU A 193 6.60 2.19 -1.62
CA LEU A 193 7.51 1.05 -1.79
C LEU A 193 6.72 -0.25 -2.03
N ALA A 194 5.68 -0.48 -1.24
CA ALA A 194 4.80 -1.64 -1.39
C ALA A 194 4.03 -1.60 -2.73
N GLY A 195 3.56 -0.44 -3.14
CA GLY A 195 2.89 -0.24 -4.43
C GLY A 195 3.79 -0.56 -5.61
N LEU A 196 5.04 -0.08 -5.60
CA LEU A 196 6.04 -0.39 -6.63
C LEU A 196 6.40 -1.88 -6.67
N ALA A 197 6.52 -2.55 -5.51
CA ALA A 197 6.73 -3.99 -5.46
C ALA A 197 5.58 -4.76 -6.15
N LYS A 198 4.32 -4.39 -5.87
CA LYS A 198 3.14 -5.00 -6.49
C LYS A 198 3.09 -4.73 -8.00
N VAL A 199 3.42 -3.52 -8.44
CA VAL A 199 3.53 -3.19 -9.87
C VAL A 199 4.56 -4.08 -10.55
N LEU A 200 5.78 -4.14 -10.03
CA LEU A 200 6.86 -4.94 -10.61
C LEU A 200 6.57 -6.44 -10.63
N LYS A 201 5.77 -6.93 -9.67
CA LYS A 201 5.29 -8.32 -9.62
C LYS A 201 4.41 -8.65 -10.83
N ASP A 202 3.48 -7.77 -11.18
CA ASP A 202 2.44 -8.02 -12.18
C ASP A 202 2.75 -7.45 -13.57
N LEU A 203 3.68 -6.48 -13.66
CA LEU A 203 4.05 -5.79 -14.90
C LEU A 203 4.76 -6.75 -15.87
N PRO A 204 4.42 -6.76 -17.18
CA PRO A 204 5.16 -7.54 -18.16
C PRO A 204 6.66 -7.22 -18.15
N LYS A 205 7.49 -8.25 -18.30
CA LYS A 205 8.96 -8.07 -18.35
C LYS A 205 9.42 -7.21 -19.54
N THR A 206 8.60 -7.14 -20.58
CA THR A 206 8.84 -6.39 -21.81
C THR A 206 8.25 -4.98 -21.80
N ASP A 207 7.63 -4.57 -20.69
CA ASP A 207 7.07 -3.22 -20.59
C ASP A 207 8.16 -2.17 -20.74
N LYS A 208 7.90 -1.15 -21.57
CA LYS A 208 8.89 -0.12 -21.92
C LYS A 208 9.30 0.78 -20.74
N TYR A 209 8.45 0.89 -19.72
CA TYR A 209 8.72 1.70 -18.52
C TYR A 209 9.25 0.88 -17.35
N ARG A 210 9.37 -0.46 -17.52
CA ARG A 210 9.76 -1.35 -16.43
C ARG A 210 11.05 -0.95 -15.73
N GLN A 211 12.05 -0.49 -16.50
CA GLN A 211 13.33 -0.08 -15.91
C GLN A 211 13.20 1.15 -15.02
N GLU A 212 12.35 2.11 -15.39
CA GLU A 212 12.08 3.28 -14.56
C GLU A 212 11.47 2.90 -13.20
N TYR A 213 10.53 1.94 -13.19
CA TYR A 213 9.95 1.43 -11.94
C TYR A 213 10.99 0.69 -11.09
N ILE A 214 11.87 -0.09 -11.71
CA ILE A 214 12.96 -0.78 -11.01
C ILE A 214 13.91 0.24 -10.36
N ASP A 215 14.31 1.26 -11.09
CA ASP A 215 15.23 2.29 -10.61
C ASP A 215 14.60 3.10 -9.47
N ARG A 216 13.32 3.46 -9.61
CA ARG A 216 12.56 4.12 -8.55
C ARG A 216 12.44 3.25 -7.30
N PHE A 217 12.10 1.97 -7.46
CA PHE A 217 12.04 1.01 -6.37
C PHE A 217 13.37 0.88 -5.63
N ARG A 218 14.47 0.75 -6.35
CA ARG A 218 15.81 0.64 -5.77
C ARG A 218 16.24 1.89 -5.03
N THR A 219 15.99 3.06 -5.62
CA THR A 219 16.31 4.35 -5.00
C THR A 219 15.52 4.54 -3.70
N LEU A 220 14.22 4.28 -3.73
CA LEU A 220 13.36 4.37 -2.54
C LEU A 220 13.79 3.35 -1.48
N ALA A 221 14.07 2.10 -1.86
CA ALA A 221 14.56 1.06 -0.94
C ALA A 221 15.85 1.49 -0.23
N LYS A 222 16.79 2.10 -0.95
CA LYS A 222 18.05 2.60 -0.39
C LYS A 222 17.81 3.72 0.62
N SER A 223 16.97 4.70 0.28
CA SER A 223 16.66 5.82 1.16
C SER A 223 15.89 5.38 2.42
N VAL A 224 14.94 4.47 2.24
CA VAL A 224 14.20 3.85 3.36
C VAL A 224 15.17 3.11 4.30
N ALA A 225 16.05 2.27 3.75
CA ALA A 225 17.02 1.51 4.54
C ALA A 225 17.89 2.40 5.42
N ALA A 226 18.31 3.56 4.92
CA ALA A 226 19.13 4.52 5.64
C ALA A 226 18.41 5.17 6.85
N CYS A 227 17.09 5.10 6.91
CA CYS A 227 16.26 5.70 7.97
C CYS A 227 15.88 4.73 9.09
N GLN A 228 16.26 3.44 9.01
CA GLN A 228 15.91 2.45 10.01
C GLN A 228 16.53 2.78 11.36
N GLN A 229 15.75 2.68 12.44
CA GLN A 229 16.25 2.82 13.79
C GLN A 229 17.02 1.55 14.25
N PRO A 230 17.94 1.68 15.21
CA PRO A 230 18.73 0.53 15.70
C PRO A 230 17.86 -0.65 16.16
N GLU A 231 16.68 -0.37 16.72
CA GLU A 231 15.70 -1.35 17.21
C GLU A 231 14.91 -2.04 16.08
N GLY A 232 15.11 -1.66 14.83
CA GLY A 232 14.55 -2.30 13.66
C GLY A 232 13.28 -1.66 13.09
N TYR A 233 12.63 -0.76 13.80
CA TYR A 233 11.47 -0.02 13.31
C TYR A 233 11.86 1.28 12.57
N TRP A 234 10.88 1.94 11.97
CA TRP A 234 10.97 3.31 11.49
C TRP A 234 10.06 4.21 12.34
N THR A 235 10.55 5.41 12.63
CA THR A 235 9.74 6.45 13.25
C THR A 235 8.80 7.08 12.24
N ARG A 236 7.71 7.68 12.70
CA ARG A 236 6.70 8.33 11.85
C ARG A 236 7.28 9.42 10.94
N SER A 237 8.24 10.19 11.43
CA SER A 237 9.06 11.10 10.63
C SER A 237 10.41 10.44 10.36
N MET A 238 10.70 10.15 9.09
CA MET A 238 11.83 9.30 8.72
C MET A 238 13.18 9.99 8.91
N LEU A 239 13.29 11.27 8.54
CA LEU A 239 14.54 12.05 8.67
C LEU A 239 14.68 12.79 10.01
N ASP A 240 13.64 12.81 10.81
CA ASP A 240 13.65 13.43 12.13
C ASP A 240 12.98 12.55 13.19
N PRO A 241 13.67 11.52 13.67
CA PRO A 241 13.11 10.61 14.68
C PRO A 241 12.62 11.32 15.96
N GLN A 242 13.18 12.50 16.28
CA GLN A 242 12.78 13.27 17.46
C GLN A 242 11.49 14.08 17.26
N HIS A 243 11.01 14.22 16.02
CA HIS A 243 9.75 14.91 15.74
C HIS A 243 8.55 14.14 16.29
N ALA A 244 8.54 12.83 16.09
CA ALA A 244 7.52 11.92 16.61
C ALA A 244 8.17 10.58 16.98
N PRO A 245 8.85 10.53 18.14
CA PRO A 245 9.67 9.38 18.53
C PRO A 245 8.84 8.13 18.81
N GLY A 246 9.50 6.98 18.77
CA GLY A 246 8.91 5.68 19.00
C GLY A 246 8.49 4.95 17.73
N PRO A 247 8.15 3.65 17.87
CA PRO A 247 7.86 2.79 16.74
C PRO A 247 6.56 3.13 16.03
N GLU A 248 6.52 2.81 14.74
CA GLU A 248 5.31 2.84 13.92
C GLU A 248 5.24 1.56 13.07
N THR A 249 4.25 0.73 13.33
CA THR A 249 4.18 -0.62 12.77
C THR A 249 3.76 -0.65 11.31
N SER A 250 2.83 0.20 10.86
CA SER A 250 2.33 0.12 9.49
C SER A 250 3.41 0.45 8.46
N GLY A 251 4.14 1.53 8.64
CA GLY A 251 5.28 1.88 7.79
C GLY A 251 6.38 0.83 7.86
N THR A 252 6.74 0.39 9.06
CA THR A 252 7.74 -0.67 9.27
C THR A 252 7.37 -1.97 8.55
N ALA A 253 6.11 -2.39 8.61
CA ALA A 253 5.64 -3.59 7.93
C ALA A 253 5.65 -3.46 6.41
N PHE A 254 5.23 -2.32 5.86
CA PHE A 254 5.33 -2.07 4.42
C PHE A 254 6.79 -2.04 3.93
N PHE A 255 7.70 -1.45 4.70
CA PHE A 255 9.13 -1.49 4.37
C PHE A 255 9.69 -2.90 4.42
N ALA A 256 9.39 -3.66 5.47
CA ALA A 256 9.79 -5.06 5.58
C ALA A 256 9.25 -5.89 4.40
N TYR A 257 7.99 -5.67 4.01
CA TYR A 257 7.40 -6.30 2.83
C TYR A 257 8.15 -5.95 1.55
N GLY A 258 8.29 -4.67 1.25
CA GLY A 258 8.91 -4.21 0.00
C GLY A 258 10.37 -4.63 -0.13
N LEU A 259 11.14 -4.51 0.95
CA LEU A 259 12.55 -4.92 0.97
C LEU A 259 12.70 -6.44 0.82
N GLN A 260 11.92 -7.24 1.57
CA GLN A 260 11.98 -8.70 1.47
C GLN A 260 11.52 -9.18 0.09
N TRP A 261 10.46 -8.57 -0.47
CA TRP A 261 10.00 -8.85 -1.82
C TRP A 261 11.10 -8.56 -2.85
N GLY A 262 11.79 -7.43 -2.70
CA GLY A 262 12.91 -7.04 -3.56
C GLY A 262 14.06 -8.06 -3.53
N ILE A 263 14.42 -8.55 -2.34
CA ILE A 263 15.41 -9.62 -2.17
C ILE A 263 14.90 -10.91 -2.81
N ASN A 264 13.67 -11.30 -2.51
CA ASN A 264 13.06 -12.54 -2.99
C ASN A 264 13.01 -12.63 -4.52
N ASN A 265 12.91 -11.50 -5.20
CA ASN A 265 12.77 -11.41 -6.65
C ASN A 265 14.02 -10.88 -7.37
N GLY A 266 15.14 -10.73 -6.65
CA GLY A 266 16.44 -10.36 -7.25
C GLY A 266 16.59 -8.88 -7.63
N PHE A 267 15.72 -8.01 -7.12
CA PHE A 267 15.81 -6.56 -7.32
C PHE A 267 16.77 -5.89 -6.33
N LEU A 268 16.93 -6.47 -5.13
CA LEU A 268 17.81 -5.99 -4.07
C LEU A 268 18.83 -7.05 -3.67
N ASN A 269 20.03 -6.59 -3.32
CA ASN A 269 21.12 -7.47 -2.86
C ASN A 269 20.81 -8.01 -1.45
N ALA A 270 20.74 -9.33 -1.29
CA ALA A 270 20.45 -9.95 -0.01
C ALA A 270 21.50 -9.63 1.07
N GLY A 271 22.80 -9.59 0.70
CA GLY A 271 23.87 -9.26 1.64
C GLY A 271 23.73 -7.87 2.26
N GLU A 272 23.18 -6.92 1.52
CA GLU A 272 22.98 -5.53 1.95
C GLU A 272 21.66 -5.35 2.71
N TYR A 273 20.55 -5.87 2.17
CA TYR A 273 19.21 -5.56 2.69
C TYR A 273 18.65 -6.60 3.66
N GLN A 274 19.12 -7.86 3.65
CA GLN A 274 18.59 -8.87 4.56
C GLN A 274 18.81 -8.53 6.05
N PRO A 275 19.97 -7.97 6.48
CA PRO A 275 20.14 -7.54 7.88
C PRO A 275 19.12 -6.47 8.32
N ILE A 276 18.70 -5.60 7.39
CA ILE A 276 17.68 -4.55 7.64
C ILE A 276 16.31 -5.19 7.82
N VAL A 277 15.94 -6.09 6.92
CA VAL A 277 14.68 -6.84 7.01
C VAL A 277 14.64 -7.70 8.27
N GLU A 278 15.75 -8.33 8.66
CA GLU A 278 15.83 -9.15 9.86
C GLU A 278 15.53 -8.33 11.12
N LYS A 279 16.12 -7.15 11.27
CA LYS A 279 15.83 -6.25 12.39
C LYS A 279 14.36 -5.81 12.41
N ALA A 280 13.82 -5.43 11.22
CA ALA A 280 12.41 -5.06 11.11
C ALA A 280 11.50 -6.23 11.49
N TRP A 281 11.82 -7.44 11.05
CA TRP A 281 11.07 -8.64 11.38
C TRP A 281 11.10 -8.96 12.87
N GLN A 282 12.26 -8.84 13.51
CA GLN A 282 12.37 -9.00 14.98
C GLN A 282 11.47 -8.01 15.71
N TYR A 283 11.49 -6.72 15.34
CA TYR A 283 10.56 -5.74 15.89
C TYR A 283 9.09 -6.17 15.69
N LEU A 284 8.73 -6.59 14.47
CA LEU A 284 7.34 -6.95 14.14
C LEU A 284 6.81 -8.11 14.99
N ILE A 285 7.64 -9.13 15.28
CA ILE A 285 7.20 -10.32 16.02
C ILE A 285 7.41 -10.22 17.54
N THR A 286 8.29 -9.35 18.04
CA THR A 286 8.58 -9.26 19.48
C THR A 286 7.97 -8.04 20.16
N VAL A 287 7.66 -6.97 19.38
CA VAL A 287 7.09 -5.72 19.90
C VAL A 287 5.71 -5.45 19.33
N ALA A 288 5.55 -5.50 18.00
CA ALA A 288 4.28 -5.17 17.38
C ALA A 288 3.22 -6.26 17.60
N LEU A 289 3.58 -7.54 17.43
CA LEU A 289 2.68 -8.67 17.65
C LEU A 289 2.48 -8.88 19.15
N GLN A 290 1.26 -8.69 19.63
CA GLN A 290 0.88 -8.88 21.03
C GLN A 290 0.58 -10.37 21.33
N PRO A 291 0.63 -10.79 22.61
CA PRO A 291 0.39 -12.19 22.98
C PRO A 291 -0.98 -12.75 22.58
N ASP A 292 -1.98 -11.90 22.46
CA ASP A 292 -3.33 -12.27 22.01
C ASP A 292 -3.48 -12.35 20.48
N GLY A 293 -2.45 -11.96 19.74
CA GLY A 293 -2.43 -11.92 18.27
C GLY A 293 -2.78 -10.57 17.65
N LYS A 294 -3.03 -9.55 18.47
CA LYS A 294 -3.24 -8.17 17.99
C LYS A 294 -1.94 -7.59 17.46
N ILE A 295 -2.01 -6.78 16.42
CA ILE A 295 -0.88 -5.98 15.93
C ILE A 295 -0.99 -4.58 16.52
N GLY A 296 -0.08 -4.25 17.41
CA GLY A 296 -0.01 -2.96 18.08
C GLY A 296 0.94 -1.97 17.43
N TYR A 297 1.06 -0.79 18.03
CA TYR A 297 1.92 0.31 17.57
C TYR A 297 1.63 0.79 16.15
N VAL A 298 0.39 0.68 15.70
CA VAL A 298 -0.06 1.21 14.41
C VAL A 298 -0.53 2.64 14.61
N GLN A 299 0.12 3.59 13.95
CA GLN A 299 -0.37 4.98 13.97
C GLN A 299 -1.82 5.02 13.43
N PRO A 300 -2.76 5.66 14.12
CA PRO A 300 -4.13 5.85 13.63
C PRO A 300 -4.18 6.48 12.24
N ILE A 301 -5.34 6.46 11.62
CA ILE A 301 -5.59 7.17 10.36
C ILE A 301 -5.06 8.59 10.45
N GLY A 302 -4.30 8.99 9.46
CA GLY A 302 -3.64 10.30 9.43
C GLY A 302 -2.88 10.50 8.14
N GLU A 303 -2.16 11.61 8.05
CA GLU A 303 -1.47 12.02 6.82
C GLU A 303 -0.04 12.54 7.08
N LYS A 304 0.41 12.53 8.34
CA LYS A 304 1.75 13.01 8.73
C LYS A 304 2.20 12.44 10.07
N ALA A 305 3.45 12.63 10.40
CA ALA A 305 3.94 12.47 11.76
C ALA A 305 3.35 13.60 12.66
N ILE A 306 2.86 13.21 13.84
CA ILE A 306 2.23 14.14 14.78
C ILE A 306 3.01 14.10 16.10
N PRO A 307 3.69 15.19 16.51
CA PRO A 307 4.38 15.27 17.79
C PRO A 307 3.41 14.99 18.96
N GLY A 308 3.84 14.17 19.91
CA GLY A 308 3.05 13.86 21.10
C GLY A 308 1.87 12.91 20.88
N GLN A 309 1.60 12.45 19.65
CA GLN A 309 0.59 11.44 19.40
C GLN A 309 0.97 10.11 20.07
N VAL A 310 0.07 9.58 20.89
CA VAL A 310 0.26 8.28 21.52
C VAL A 310 0.06 7.17 20.48
N VAL A 311 1.09 6.34 20.34
CA VAL A 311 1.06 5.12 19.53
C VAL A 311 1.69 4.01 20.35
N ASP A 312 0.88 3.07 20.84
CA ASP A 312 1.26 2.04 21.81
C ASP A 312 0.77 0.64 21.41
N ALA A 313 0.94 -0.33 22.28
CA ALA A 313 0.51 -1.71 22.07
C ALA A 313 -0.99 -1.87 21.81
N ASN A 314 -1.82 -0.89 22.18
CA ASN A 314 -3.26 -0.90 21.97
C ASN A 314 -3.66 -0.22 20.64
N SER A 315 -2.75 0.55 20.06
CA SER A 315 -2.98 1.24 18.80
C SER A 315 -2.93 0.24 17.64
N THR A 316 -4.10 -0.12 17.11
CA THR A 316 -4.23 -1.10 16.01
C THR A 316 -5.17 -0.58 14.93
N SER A 317 -4.98 -1.04 13.69
CA SER A 317 -5.84 -0.72 12.55
C SER A 317 -5.74 -1.80 11.48
N ASN A 318 -6.82 -2.01 10.74
CA ASN A 318 -6.91 -3.02 9.69
C ASN A 318 -5.82 -2.89 8.62
N PHE A 319 -5.47 -1.70 8.17
CA PHE A 319 -4.39 -1.48 7.19
C PHE A 319 -3.01 -1.85 7.75
N GLY A 320 -2.76 -1.66 9.04
CA GLY A 320 -1.54 -2.10 9.72
C GLY A 320 -1.44 -3.62 9.79
N VAL A 321 -2.57 -4.29 10.06
CA VAL A 321 -2.65 -5.76 9.99
C VAL A 321 -2.41 -6.24 8.57
N GLY A 322 -3.01 -5.63 7.57
CA GLY A 322 -2.77 -5.95 6.15
C GLY A 322 -1.29 -5.85 5.77
N ALA A 323 -0.61 -4.76 6.17
CA ALA A 323 0.82 -4.57 5.96
C ALA A 323 1.67 -5.66 6.65
N PHE A 324 1.34 -6.00 7.91
CA PHE A 324 2.00 -7.08 8.63
C PHE A 324 1.86 -8.42 7.92
N LEU A 325 0.67 -8.74 7.41
CA LEU A 325 0.42 -9.98 6.67
C LEU A 325 1.25 -10.04 5.37
N LEU A 326 1.37 -8.93 4.64
CA LEU A 326 2.24 -8.84 3.46
C LEU A 326 3.70 -9.15 3.82
N ALA A 327 4.23 -8.52 4.88
CA ALA A 327 5.60 -8.75 5.34
C ALA A 327 5.82 -10.20 5.78
N ALA A 328 4.88 -10.77 6.54
CA ALA A 328 4.94 -12.16 7.00
C ALA A 328 4.96 -13.15 5.83
N CYS A 329 4.13 -12.94 4.81
CA CYS A 329 4.11 -13.80 3.63
C CYS A 329 5.43 -13.78 2.86
N GLU A 330 6.03 -12.59 2.66
CA GLU A 330 7.33 -12.51 2.00
C GLU A 330 8.46 -13.12 2.84
N ARG A 331 8.40 -12.98 4.16
CA ARG A 331 9.33 -13.63 5.07
C ARG A 331 9.27 -15.15 4.97
N VAL A 332 8.07 -15.72 4.96
CA VAL A 332 7.88 -17.17 4.79
C VAL A 332 8.41 -17.64 3.43
N ARG A 333 8.13 -16.90 2.36
CA ARG A 333 8.68 -17.20 1.03
C ARG A 333 10.20 -17.21 1.01
N TYR A 334 10.84 -16.29 1.74
CA TYR A 334 12.30 -16.26 1.87
C TYR A 334 12.84 -17.48 2.59
N LEU A 335 12.22 -17.85 3.71
CA LEU A 335 12.68 -18.99 4.54
C LEU A 335 12.47 -20.35 3.86
N ASN A 336 11.61 -20.43 2.88
CA ASN A 336 11.29 -21.68 2.13
C ASN A 336 12.07 -21.80 0.80
N LYS A 337 13.03 -20.90 0.53
CA LYS A 337 13.95 -21.01 -0.60
C LYS A 337 15.16 -21.88 -0.27
#